data_04b5f2fdce003fa945f552eb9eb998ad
#
_entry.id   04b5f2fdce003fa945f552eb9eb998ad
#
_cell.length_a   1.000
_cell.length_b   1.000
_cell.length_c   1.000
_cell.angle_alpha   90.00
_cell.angle_beta   90.00
_cell.angle_gamma   90.00
#
_symmetry.space_group_name_H-M   'P 1'
#
loop_
_entity.id
_entity.type
_entity.pdbx_description
1 polymer ?
#
loop_
_entity_poly.entity_id
_entity_poly.type
_entity_poly.pdbx_seq_one_letter_code
_entity_poly.pdbx_strand_id
1 'polypeptide(L)'
;MLQGSTKARSAFLQRLPLYIGGFMGPFGTVVIVPMFPELRAEFDASSSAVSLGFSLYLIPFAALLLVSGTLGERWGRRRTVRGTYLLYAVASIGCALAPTLTVFIVARALQGVANAFITPLLLAGLAETVPAERFGRQVGIYSSFQAFGGGLGPIVGGIAADTNWRYAFWGTMAVSLVLALAPPTGEAPRDAAAPSLRPLLTGRMIALSVAFLFAAAGPVGISVLVGVAARDVLELSGTATGLVLFGGAMSALVLGPTWGQVLDRFGARAVGLATATAATLFAGLPSLADNGWTLAIIWIIASAAISGVIVVFQALGASIMPENRGGALSFMLSFRFVGHAVGPILFIPLIDWSVRGAFFMAAGLGLVTTAVIGTFRDA
;
A
#
# COMPACT_ATOMS: atom_id res chain seq x y z
N MET A 1 40.04 -7.54 4.51
CA MET A 1 38.63 -7.68 4.82
C MET A 1 37.98 -6.39 5.41
N LEU A 2 38.60 -5.62 6.27
CA LEU A 2 38.03 -4.42 6.92
C LEU A 2 37.69 -3.26 5.95
N GLN A 3 38.46 -3.02 4.90
CA GLN A 3 38.22 -1.94 3.93
C GLN A 3 36.97 -2.19 3.04
N GLY A 4 36.65 -3.44 2.75
CA GLY A 4 35.43 -3.79 2.00
C GLY A 4 34.14 -3.57 2.79
N SER A 5 34.16 -3.83 4.10
CA SER A 5 33.02 -3.63 4.99
C SER A 5 32.71 -2.13 5.20
N THR A 6 33.72 -1.29 5.29
CA THR A 6 33.59 0.16 5.47
C THR A 6 32.98 0.83 4.22
N LYS A 7 33.42 0.43 3.01
CA LYS A 7 32.84 0.91 1.73
C LYS A 7 31.39 0.47 1.55
N ALA A 8 31.06 -0.78 1.91
CA ALA A 8 29.68 -1.28 1.83
C ALA A 8 28.75 -0.55 2.80
N ARG A 9 29.20 -0.29 4.02
CA ARG A 9 28.46 0.48 5.04
C ARG A 9 28.24 1.93 4.60
N SER A 10 29.24 2.58 4.04
CA SER A 10 29.13 3.96 3.50
C SER A 10 28.10 4.02 2.36
N ALA A 11 28.13 3.06 1.42
CA ALA A 11 27.20 3.00 0.31
C ALA A 11 25.74 2.72 0.76
N PHE A 12 25.54 1.92 1.81
CA PHE A 12 24.22 1.70 2.40
C PHE A 12 23.69 2.97 3.06
N LEU A 13 24.50 3.65 3.86
CA LEU A 13 24.09 4.90 4.53
C LEU A 13 23.72 6.00 3.54
N GLN A 14 24.41 6.09 2.40
CA GLN A 14 24.08 7.04 1.33
C GLN A 14 22.72 6.75 0.69
N ARG A 15 22.27 5.49 0.66
CA ARG A 15 20.97 5.06 0.11
C ARG A 15 19.87 5.00 1.14
N LEU A 16 20.20 5.09 2.43
CA LEU A 16 19.22 4.98 3.52
C LEU A 16 18.05 5.96 3.39
N PRO A 17 18.24 7.24 2.98
CA PRO A 17 17.10 8.13 2.73
C PRO A 17 16.13 7.63 1.65
N LEU A 18 16.64 6.93 0.62
CA LEU A 18 15.79 6.34 -0.43
C LEU A 18 14.92 5.21 0.13
N TYR A 19 15.51 4.35 0.97
CA TYR A 19 14.78 3.25 1.59
C TYR A 19 13.74 3.74 2.62
N ILE A 20 14.11 4.70 3.48
CA ILE A 20 13.19 5.31 4.44
C ILE A 20 12.05 6.04 3.69
N GLY A 21 12.35 6.69 2.56
CA GLY A 21 11.33 7.28 1.72
C GLY A 21 10.34 6.24 1.19
N GLY A 22 10.81 5.04 0.81
CA GLY A 22 9.96 3.93 0.42
C GLY A 22 9.03 3.43 1.53
N PHE A 23 9.49 3.48 2.78
CA PHE A 23 8.70 3.13 3.96
C PHE A 23 7.50 4.09 4.16
N MET A 24 7.67 5.39 3.88
CA MET A 24 6.71 6.44 4.21
C MET A 24 5.33 6.25 3.58
N GLY A 25 5.27 5.80 2.32
CA GLY A 25 4.01 5.65 1.59
C GLY A 25 3.07 4.61 2.21
N PRO A 26 3.47 3.34 2.29
CA PRO A 26 2.68 2.30 2.93
C PRO A 26 2.37 2.60 4.41
N PHE A 27 3.33 3.13 5.17
CA PHE A 27 3.13 3.56 6.56
C PHE A 27 1.99 4.59 6.65
N GLY A 28 2.10 5.70 5.89
CA GLY A 28 1.12 6.79 5.92
C GLY A 28 -0.28 6.36 5.46
N THR A 29 -0.38 5.33 4.60
CA THR A 29 -1.66 4.80 4.16
C THR A 29 -2.43 4.16 5.32
N VAL A 30 -1.80 3.28 6.08
CA VAL A 30 -2.48 2.39 7.03
C VAL A 30 -2.42 2.85 8.49
N VAL A 31 -1.61 3.85 8.81
CA VAL A 31 -1.41 4.36 10.17
C VAL A 31 -2.70 4.82 10.85
N ILE A 32 -3.69 5.31 10.07
CA ILE A 32 -4.95 5.82 10.63
C ILE A 32 -5.97 4.72 10.98
N VAL A 33 -5.81 3.50 10.49
CA VAL A 33 -6.83 2.45 10.64
C VAL A 33 -7.14 2.14 12.11
N PRO A 34 -6.16 1.94 13.00
CA PRO A 34 -6.43 1.72 14.43
C PRO A 34 -7.00 2.95 15.16
N MET A 35 -6.89 4.16 14.58
CA MET A 35 -7.32 5.43 15.20
C MET A 35 -8.77 5.82 14.86
N PHE A 36 -9.53 5.00 14.14
CA PHE A 36 -10.87 5.39 13.71
C PHE A 36 -11.80 5.79 14.84
N PRO A 37 -11.86 5.11 16.02
CA PRO A 37 -12.68 5.53 17.14
C PRO A 37 -12.28 6.92 17.69
N GLU A 38 -10.99 7.18 17.83
CA GLU A 38 -10.47 8.45 18.34
C GLU A 38 -10.76 9.61 17.37
N LEU A 39 -10.64 9.37 16.06
CA LEU A 39 -11.00 10.35 15.02
C LEU A 39 -12.50 10.59 14.96
N ARG A 40 -13.34 9.56 15.18
CA ARG A 40 -14.79 9.72 15.30
C ARG A 40 -15.17 10.60 16.50
N ALA A 41 -14.56 10.32 17.64
CA ALA A 41 -14.82 11.09 18.86
C ALA A 41 -14.33 12.54 18.74
N GLU A 42 -13.16 12.77 18.12
CA GLU A 42 -12.60 14.12 17.94
C GLU A 42 -13.43 14.99 17.02
N PHE A 43 -13.95 14.42 15.92
CA PHE A 43 -14.65 15.17 14.88
C PHE A 43 -16.17 15.01 14.90
N ASP A 44 -16.72 14.34 15.91
CA ASP A 44 -18.16 14.00 16.02
C ASP A 44 -18.70 13.44 14.68
N ALA A 45 -18.06 12.38 14.18
CA ALA A 45 -18.28 11.87 12.84
C ALA A 45 -18.54 10.35 12.80
N SER A 46 -19.20 9.86 11.76
CA SER A 46 -19.43 8.43 11.54
C SER A 46 -18.16 7.70 11.11
N SER A 47 -18.12 6.36 11.29
CA SER A 47 -17.04 5.49 10.79
C SER A 47 -16.84 5.66 9.29
N SER A 48 -17.93 5.78 8.53
CA SER A 48 -17.89 6.01 7.08
C SER A 48 -17.23 7.34 6.73
N ALA A 49 -17.54 8.41 7.46
CA ALA A 49 -16.95 9.73 7.21
C ALA A 49 -15.45 9.74 7.53
N VAL A 50 -15.02 9.14 8.65
CA VAL A 50 -13.60 9.03 9.02
C VAL A 50 -12.82 8.18 8.03
N SER A 51 -13.43 7.11 7.50
CA SER A 51 -12.79 6.23 6.50
C SER A 51 -12.43 6.95 5.19
N LEU A 52 -13.08 8.08 4.89
CA LEU A 52 -12.69 8.94 3.78
C LEU A 52 -11.26 9.48 3.92
N GLY A 53 -10.74 9.61 5.13
CA GLY A 53 -9.34 9.96 5.36
C GLY A 53 -8.35 8.90 4.83
N PHE A 54 -8.74 7.61 4.82
CA PHE A 54 -7.99 6.54 4.15
C PHE A 54 -8.19 6.58 2.63
N SER A 55 -9.43 6.66 2.18
CA SER A 55 -9.80 6.60 0.77
C SER A 55 -9.28 7.80 -0.02
N LEU A 56 -9.41 9.02 0.52
CA LEU A 56 -8.95 10.25 -0.15
C LEU A 56 -7.43 10.48 -0.05
N TYR A 57 -6.71 9.71 0.75
CA TYR A 57 -5.26 9.55 0.59
C TYR A 57 -4.93 8.72 -0.67
N LEU A 58 -5.63 7.62 -0.89
CA LEU A 58 -5.31 6.67 -1.97
C LEU A 58 -5.81 7.10 -3.35
N ILE A 59 -6.94 7.81 -3.46
CA ILE A 59 -7.50 8.23 -4.75
C ILE A 59 -6.53 9.14 -5.52
N PRO A 60 -6.08 10.28 -4.97
CA PRO A 60 -5.12 11.14 -5.68
C PRO A 60 -3.76 10.46 -5.86
N PHE A 61 -3.34 9.61 -4.90
CA PHE A 61 -2.13 8.80 -5.05
C PHE A 61 -2.23 7.90 -6.29
N ALA A 62 -3.30 7.14 -6.44
CA ALA A 62 -3.52 6.23 -7.56
C ALA A 62 -3.63 6.96 -8.90
N ALA A 63 -4.38 8.08 -8.93
CA ALA A 63 -4.56 8.87 -10.14
C ALA A 63 -3.23 9.46 -10.66
N LEU A 64 -2.40 9.96 -9.75
CA LEU A 64 -1.12 10.59 -10.12
C LEU A 64 0.00 9.59 -10.36
N LEU A 65 -0.08 8.37 -9.81
CA LEU A 65 0.97 7.34 -9.94
C LEU A 65 1.34 7.05 -11.41
N LEU A 66 0.37 7.17 -12.32
CA LEU A 66 0.58 6.93 -13.76
C LEU A 66 1.50 7.94 -14.43
N VAL A 67 1.53 9.17 -13.93
CA VAL A 67 2.22 10.29 -14.58
C VAL A 67 3.32 10.91 -13.72
N SER A 68 3.30 10.66 -12.42
CA SER A 68 4.16 11.33 -11.44
C SER A 68 5.65 11.10 -11.67
N GLY A 69 6.05 9.89 -12.08
CA GLY A 69 7.45 9.58 -12.40
C GLY A 69 7.98 10.48 -13.52
N THR A 70 7.25 10.53 -14.64
CA THR A 70 7.65 11.35 -15.80
C THR A 70 7.60 12.85 -15.50
N LEU A 71 6.53 13.32 -14.83
CA LEU A 71 6.43 14.72 -14.45
C LEU A 71 7.52 15.13 -13.48
N GLY A 72 7.82 14.29 -12.51
CA GLY A 72 8.85 14.56 -11.50
C GLY A 72 10.26 14.61 -12.09
N GLU A 73 10.58 13.76 -13.07
CA GLU A 73 11.84 13.82 -13.81
C GLU A 73 11.94 15.11 -14.63
N ARG A 74 10.87 15.51 -15.33
CA ARG A 74 10.82 16.77 -16.09
C ARG A 74 10.98 18.03 -15.25
N TRP A 75 10.42 18.03 -14.04
CA TRP A 75 10.56 19.15 -13.10
C TRP A 75 11.90 19.15 -12.35
N GLY A 76 12.70 18.10 -12.54
CA GLY A 76 13.94 17.83 -11.84
C GLY A 76 13.70 16.98 -10.59
N ARG A 77 14.20 15.73 -10.61
CA ARG A 77 13.98 14.71 -9.57
C ARG A 77 14.24 15.26 -8.16
N ARG A 78 15.43 15.84 -7.95
CA ARG A 78 15.86 16.38 -6.65
C ARG A 78 14.89 17.45 -6.13
N ARG A 79 14.50 18.39 -7.01
CA ARG A 79 13.56 19.48 -6.66
C ARG A 79 12.19 18.91 -6.33
N THR A 80 11.68 18.00 -7.15
CA THR A 80 10.36 17.40 -6.98
C THR A 80 10.29 16.58 -5.71
N VAL A 81 11.25 15.68 -5.45
CA VAL A 81 11.25 14.86 -4.23
C VAL A 81 11.36 15.73 -2.98
N ARG A 82 12.21 16.78 -2.99
CA ARG A 82 12.28 17.72 -1.87
C ARG A 82 10.95 18.45 -1.66
N GLY A 83 10.35 18.95 -2.73
CA GLY A 83 9.06 19.64 -2.68
C GLY A 83 7.93 18.73 -2.18
N THR A 84 7.90 17.48 -2.61
CA THR A 84 6.89 16.51 -2.17
C THR A 84 7.05 16.11 -0.70
N TYR A 85 8.28 15.97 -0.19
CA TYR A 85 8.49 15.77 1.25
C TYR A 85 8.06 16.99 2.08
N LEU A 86 8.34 18.21 1.60
CA LEU A 86 7.86 19.43 2.26
C LEU A 86 6.31 19.51 2.23
N LEU A 87 5.68 19.17 1.09
CA LEU A 87 4.22 19.08 0.99
C LEU A 87 3.67 18.02 1.95
N TYR A 88 4.32 16.85 2.04
CA TYR A 88 3.92 15.79 2.96
C TYR A 88 4.04 16.25 4.43
N ALA A 89 5.10 16.97 4.77
CA ALA A 89 5.29 17.53 6.11
C ALA A 89 4.19 18.57 6.45
N VAL A 90 3.90 19.51 5.54
CA VAL A 90 2.83 20.51 5.71
C VAL A 90 1.47 19.83 5.85
N ALA A 91 1.19 18.84 5.00
CA ALA A 91 -0.04 18.05 5.09
C ALA A 91 -0.13 17.26 6.41
N SER A 92 1.00 16.75 6.92
CA SER A 92 1.05 16.08 8.23
C SER A 92 0.75 17.04 9.38
N ILE A 93 1.25 18.28 9.33
CA ILE A 93 0.87 19.35 10.26
C ILE A 93 -0.64 19.62 10.15
N GLY A 94 -1.16 19.71 8.90
CA GLY A 94 -2.59 19.86 8.66
C GLY A 94 -3.44 18.76 9.28
N CYS A 95 -2.99 17.49 9.22
CA CYS A 95 -3.65 16.38 9.92
C CYS A 95 -3.58 16.54 11.45
N ALA A 96 -2.38 16.84 12.00
CA ALA A 96 -2.18 16.94 13.44
C ALA A 96 -2.95 18.10 14.08
N LEU A 97 -3.14 19.19 13.37
CA LEU A 97 -3.81 20.42 13.85
C LEU A 97 -5.24 20.56 13.31
N ALA A 98 -5.78 19.57 12.60
CA ALA A 98 -7.10 19.66 11.98
C ALA A 98 -8.20 20.04 12.99
N PRO A 99 -8.91 21.15 12.80
CA PRO A 99 -10.03 21.53 13.64
C PRO A 99 -11.34 20.86 13.22
N THR A 100 -11.40 20.31 12.01
CA THR A 100 -12.57 19.63 11.44
C THR A 100 -12.15 18.40 10.63
N LEU A 101 -13.05 17.43 10.48
CA LEU A 101 -12.84 16.27 9.63
C LEU A 101 -12.51 16.66 8.18
N THR A 102 -13.14 17.70 7.64
CA THR A 102 -12.87 18.18 6.29
C THR A 102 -11.42 18.61 6.11
N VAL A 103 -10.87 19.39 7.05
CA VAL A 103 -9.45 19.78 7.02
C VAL A 103 -8.54 18.57 7.12
N PHE A 104 -8.86 17.61 7.99
CA PHE A 104 -8.14 16.36 8.12
C PHE A 104 -8.11 15.58 6.80
N ILE A 105 -9.28 15.39 6.16
CA ILE A 105 -9.42 14.65 4.89
C ILE A 105 -8.66 15.35 3.76
N VAL A 106 -8.75 16.68 3.65
CA VAL A 106 -7.98 17.46 2.64
C VAL A 106 -6.48 17.29 2.86
N ALA A 107 -6.03 17.37 4.11
CA ALA A 107 -4.62 17.12 4.45
C ALA A 107 -4.19 15.70 4.09
N ARG A 108 -5.03 14.69 4.33
CA ARG A 108 -4.80 13.30 3.89
C ARG A 108 -4.68 13.20 2.35
N ALA A 109 -5.56 13.87 1.60
CA ALA A 109 -5.48 13.91 0.15
C ALA A 109 -4.17 14.53 -0.35
N LEU A 110 -3.70 15.60 0.28
CA LEU A 110 -2.40 16.23 -0.02
C LEU A 110 -1.22 15.30 0.30
N GLN A 111 -1.28 14.51 1.38
CA GLN A 111 -0.29 13.46 1.64
C GLN A 111 -0.28 12.42 0.51
N GLY A 112 -1.45 12.02 0.01
CA GLY A 112 -1.59 11.11 -1.14
C GLY A 112 -0.97 11.67 -2.42
N VAL A 113 -1.23 12.95 -2.74
CA VAL A 113 -0.60 13.66 -3.86
C VAL A 113 0.93 13.63 -3.73
N ALA A 114 1.45 14.00 -2.57
CA ALA A 114 2.89 14.01 -2.33
C ALA A 114 3.50 12.61 -2.49
N ASN A 115 2.87 11.60 -1.91
CA ASN A 115 3.36 10.21 -1.96
C ASN A 115 3.40 9.65 -3.39
N ALA A 116 2.51 10.09 -4.29
CA ALA A 116 2.49 9.62 -5.66
C ALA A 116 3.81 9.90 -6.42
N PHE A 117 4.50 10.98 -6.08
CA PHE A 117 5.79 11.32 -6.69
C PHE A 117 6.98 10.63 -6.00
N ILE A 118 6.86 10.29 -4.72
CA ILE A 118 7.99 9.76 -3.92
C ILE A 118 8.46 8.43 -4.49
N THR A 119 7.59 7.44 -4.57
CA THR A 119 7.98 6.06 -4.95
C THR A 119 8.70 5.97 -6.30
N PRO A 120 8.16 6.47 -7.43
CA PRO A 120 8.82 6.32 -8.73
C PRO A 120 10.15 7.09 -8.81
N LEU A 121 10.22 8.27 -8.20
CA LEU A 121 11.43 9.08 -8.24
C LEU A 121 12.55 8.54 -7.34
N LEU A 122 12.20 7.91 -6.22
CA LEU A 122 13.18 7.23 -5.37
C LEU A 122 13.75 5.98 -6.05
N LEU A 123 12.91 5.20 -6.74
CA LEU A 123 13.37 4.04 -7.52
C LEU A 123 14.26 4.46 -8.68
N ALA A 124 13.93 5.54 -9.38
CA ALA A 124 14.76 6.10 -10.44
C ALA A 124 16.11 6.59 -9.86
N GLY A 125 16.11 7.29 -8.73
CA GLY A 125 17.34 7.69 -8.03
C GLY A 125 18.16 6.49 -7.56
N LEU A 126 17.52 5.42 -7.09
CA LEU A 126 18.19 4.19 -6.69
C LEU A 126 18.89 3.51 -7.87
N ALA A 127 18.25 3.48 -9.06
CA ALA A 127 18.82 2.90 -10.28
C ALA A 127 20.14 3.56 -10.68
N GLU A 128 20.30 4.86 -10.45
CA GLU A 128 21.55 5.59 -10.78
C GLU A 128 22.68 5.35 -9.76
N THR A 129 22.35 4.86 -8.56
CA THR A 129 23.35 4.66 -7.49
C THR A 129 24.02 3.29 -7.52
N VAL A 130 23.58 2.39 -8.42
CA VAL A 130 24.07 1.01 -8.47
C VAL A 130 24.23 0.51 -9.92
N PRO A 131 25.19 -0.39 -10.18
CA PRO A 131 25.27 -1.11 -11.45
C PRO A 131 23.98 -1.90 -11.73
N ALA A 132 23.64 -2.05 -13.02
CA ALA A 132 22.40 -2.72 -13.45
C ALA A 132 22.25 -4.14 -12.88
N GLU A 133 23.35 -4.89 -12.77
CA GLU A 133 23.38 -6.26 -12.24
C GLU A 133 22.99 -6.33 -10.76
N ARG A 134 23.12 -5.25 -10.03
CA ARG A 134 22.79 -5.16 -8.59
C ARG A 134 21.49 -4.45 -8.32
N PHE A 135 20.87 -3.86 -9.33
CA PHE A 135 19.64 -3.07 -9.19
C PHE A 135 18.50 -3.90 -8.58
N GLY A 136 18.27 -5.12 -9.08
CA GLY A 136 17.25 -6.02 -8.55
C GLY A 136 17.35 -6.26 -7.05
N ARG A 137 18.59 -6.47 -6.52
CA ARG A 137 18.82 -6.62 -5.08
C ARG A 137 18.44 -5.34 -4.30
N GLN A 138 18.71 -4.17 -4.86
CA GLN A 138 18.39 -2.89 -4.19
C GLN A 138 16.90 -2.61 -4.21
N VAL A 139 16.20 -2.95 -5.29
CA VAL A 139 14.73 -2.92 -5.35
C VAL A 139 14.12 -3.87 -4.31
N GLY A 140 14.72 -5.06 -4.11
CA GLY A 140 14.31 -5.97 -3.04
C GLY A 140 14.42 -5.36 -1.65
N ILE A 141 15.53 -4.67 -1.34
CA ILE A 141 15.70 -3.94 -0.07
C ILE A 141 14.67 -2.82 0.05
N TYR A 142 14.45 -2.04 -1.01
CA TYR A 142 13.45 -0.98 -1.05
C TYR A 142 12.04 -1.52 -0.78
N SER A 143 11.68 -2.63 -1.41
CA SER A 143 10.39 -3.30 -1.20
C SER A 143 10.24 -3.84 0.23
N SER A 144 11.34 -4.30 0.86
CA SER A 144 11.32 -4.70 2.27
C SER A 144 11.02 -3.51 3.19
N PHE A 145 11.58 -2.34 2.91
CA PHE A 145 11.25 -1.11 3.65
C PHE A 145 9.79 -0.69 3.44
N GLN A 146 9.25 -0.83 2.22
CA GLN A 146 7.82 -0.59 1.97
C GLN A 146 6.93 -1.56 2.77
N ALA A 147 7.25 -2.85 2.77
CA ALA A 147 6.50 -3.85 3.52
C ALA A 147 6.58 -3.60 5.03
N PHE A 148 7.77 -3.23 5.52
CA PHE A 148 7.96 -2.85 6.93
C PHE A 148 7.16 -1.60 7.30
N GLY A 149 7.07 -0.60 6.40
CA GLY A 149 6.21 0.58 6.59
C GLY A 149 4.75 0.20 6.70
N GLY A 150 4.26 -0.66 5.81
CA GLY A 150 2.88 -1.17 5.84
C GLY A 150 2.56 -1.99 7.09
N GLY A 151 3.54 -2.73 7.61
CA GLY A 151 3.38 -3.48 8.85
C GLY A 151 3.46 -2.60 10.10
N LEU A 152 4.46 -1.72 10.17
CA LEU A 152 4.69 -0.88 11.35
C LEU A 152 3.65 0.24 11.49
N GLY A 153 3.06 0.69 10.37
CA GLY A 153 2.03 1.73 10.37
C GLY A 153 0.89 1.47 11.36
N PRO A 154 0.24 0.30 11.32
CA PRO A 154 -0.83 -0.01 12.27
C PRO A 154 -0.36 -0.08 13.74
N ILE A 155 0.88 -0.54 14.02
CA ILE A 155 1.41 -0.56 15.40
C ILE A 155 1.57 0.87 15.92
N VAL A 156 2.25 1.72 15.16
CA VAL A 156 2.46 3.14 15.54
C VAL A 156 1.12 3.86 15.63
N GLY A 157 0.21 3.58 14.69
CA GLY A 157 -1.15 4.09 14.71
C GLY A 157 -1.92 3.67 15.95
N GLY A 158 -1.80 2.40 16.34
CA GLY A 158 -2.45 1.87 17.54
C GLY A 158 -1.91 2.48 18.83
N ILE A 159 -0.58 2.59 18.98
CA ILE A 159 0.05 3.26 20.12
C ILE A 159 -0.38 4.74 20.20
N ALA A 160 -0.44 5.40 19.05
CA ALA A 160 -0.89 6.78 18.98
C ALA A 160 -2.39 6.90 19.31
N ALA A 161 -3.23 5.96 18.92
CA ALA A 161 -4.64 5.90 19.30
C ALA A 161 -4.82 5.82 20.83
N ASP A 162 -4.06 4.94 21.48
CA ASP A 162 -4.12 4.73 22.93
C ASP A 162 -3.53 5.90 23.76
N THR A 163 -2.82 6.83 23.09
CA THR A 163 -2.18 7.99 23.76
C THR A 163 -2.72 9.32 23.23
N ASN A 164 -2.23 9.74 22.08
CA ASN A 164 -2.72 10.87 21.32
C ASN A 164 -2.46 10.62 19.82
N TRP A 165 -3.52 10.40 19.05
CA TRP A 165 -3.47 10.08 17.63
C TRP A 165 -2.66 11.11 16.81
N ARG A 166 -2.57 12.36 17.25
CA ARG A 166 -1.80 13.43 16.59
C ARG A 166 -0.30 13.14 16.56
N TYR A 167 0.22 12.35 17.50
CA TYR A 167 1.66 12.01 17.54
C TYR A 167 2.13 11.26 16.30
N ALA A 168 1.28 10.43 15.69
CA ALA A 168 1.62 9.76 14.46
C ALA A 168 1.87 10.76 13.30
N PHE A 169 1.11 11.85 13.25
CA PHE A 169 1.28 12.89 12.23
C PHE A 169 2.46 13.81 12.53
N TRP A 170 2.74 14.12 13.79
CA TRP A 170 3.98 14.81 14.17
C TRP A 170 5.22 13.99 13.83
N GLY A 171 5.18 12.68 14.05
CA GLY A 171 6.26 11.77 13.65
C GLY A 171 6.48 11.74 12.14
N THR A 172 5.40 11.63 11.36
CA THR A 172 5.49 11.65 9.89
C THR A 172 5.99 13.00 9.36
N MET A 173 5.58 14.11 9.96
CA MET A 173 6.12 15.45 9.66
C MET A 173 7.64 15.47 9.88
N ALA A 174 8.11 15.05 11.06
CA ALA A 174 9.54 15.09 11.39
C ALA A 174 10.38 14.24 10.41
N VAL A 175 9.94 13.01 10.11
CA VAL A 175 10.62 12.14 9.14
C VAL A 175 10.63 12.78 7.75
N SER A 176 9.51 13.37 7.29
CA SER A 176 9.43 14.02 5.99
C SER A 176 10.37 15.21 5.89
N LEU A 177 10.50 16.03 6.94
CA LEU A 177 11.44 17.15 6.98
C LEU A 177 12.90 16.67 6.90
N VAL A 178 13.24 15.61 7.64
CA VAL A 178 14.59 15.01 7.56
C VAL A 178 14.89 14.50 6.15
N LEU A 179 13.93 13.80 5.52
CA LEU A 179 14.09 13.30 4.15
C LEU A 179 14.17 14.42 3.10
N ALA A 180 13.51 15.55 3.32
CA ALA A 180 13.63 16.73 2.45
C ALA A 180 15.04 17.31 2.41
N LEU A 181 15.87 17.04 3.43
CA LEU A 181 17.28 17.46 3.48
C LEU A 181 18.21 16.56 2.66
N ALA A 182 17.78 15.30 2.39
CA ALA A 182 18.57 14.29 1.67
C ALA A 182 17.81 13.73 0.44
N PRO A 183 17.37 14.60 -0.49
CA PRO A 183 16.69 14.13 -1.72
C PRO A 183 17.69 13.37 -2.59
N PRO A 184 17.21 12.44 -3.45
CA PRO A 184 18.05 11.69 -4.37
C PRO A 184 18.82 12.65 -5.30
N THR A 185 20.05 12.28 -5.61
CA THR A 185 20.89 12.98 -6.60
C THR A 185 20.64 12.40 -8.00
N GLY A 186 21.10 13.11 -9.01
CA GLY A 186 20.91 12.72 -10.40
C GLY A 186 19.68 13.37 -11.03
N GLU A 187 19.73 13.55 -12.34
CA GLU A 187 18.60 14.05 -13.15
C GLU A 187 18.54 13.24 -14.43
N ALA A 188 17.36 12.74 -14.79
CA ALA A 188 17.17 12.18 -16.12
C ALA A 188 17.30 13.28 -17.17
N PRO A 189 17.69 12.92 -18.42
CA PRO A 189 17.62 13.86 -19.53
C PRO A 189 16.22 14.46 -19.64
N ARG A 190 16.13 15.79 -19.70
CA ARG A 190 14.84 16.53 -19.75
C ARG A 190 13.98 16.18 -20.97
N ASP A 191 14.61 15.62 -21.99
CA ASP A 191 13.96 15.25 -23.27
C ASP A 191 13.41 13.82 -23.28
N ALA A 192 13.44 13.10 -22.15
CA ALA A 192 12.83 11.79 -22.08
C ALA A 192 11.32 11.89 -22.36
N ALA A 193 10.88 11.35 -23.50
CA ALA A 193 9.47 11.32 -23.87
C ALA A 193 8.66 10.63 -22.78
N ALA A 194 7.50 11.21 -22.44
CA ALA A 194 6.57 10.55 -21.52
C ALA A 194 6.20 9.18 -22.11
N PRO A 195 6.32 8.08 -21.34
CA PRO A 195 5.89 6.79 -21.84
C PRO A 195 4.41 6.88 -22.25
N SER A 196 4.12 6.48 -23.50
CA SER A 196 2.76 6.47 -23.99
C SER A 196 1.94 5.45 -23.20
N LEU A 197 0.78 5.85 -22.69
CA LEU A 197 -0.16 4.93 -22.03
C LEU A 197 -0.95 4.08 -23.05
N ARG A 198 -0.99 4.49 -24.32
CA ARG A 198 -1.73 3.78 -25.38
C ARG A 198 -1.41 2.29 -25.48
N PRO A 199 -0.14 1.85 -25.48
CA PRO A 199 0.17 0.43 -25.54
C PRO A 199 -0.35 -0.39 -24.37
N LEU A 200 -0.61 0.26 -23.22
CA LEU A 200 -1.15 -0.39 -22.01
C LEU A 200 -2.66 -0.65 -22.10
N LEU A 201 -3.37 -0.01 -23.03
CA LEU A 201 -4.82 -0.12 -23.16
C LEU A 201 -5.22 -1.35 -24.02
N THR A 202 -4.64 -2.51 -23.72
CA THR A 202 -5.06 -3.78 -24.32
C THR A 202 -6.19 -4.41 -23.52
N GLY A 203 -7.08 -5.16 -24.18
CA GLY A 203 -8.19 -5.82 -23.49
C GLY A 203 -7.74 -6.72 -22.33
N ARG A 204 -6.60 -7.43 -22.48
CA ARG A 204 -6.04 -8.29 -21.43
C ARG A 204 -5.52 -7.46 -20.25
N MET A 205 -4.83 -6.35 -20.49
CA MET A 205 -4.31 -5.49 -19.42
C MET A 205 -5.46 -4.83 -18.66
N ILE A 206 -6.48 -4.34 -19.37
CA ILE A 206 -7.68 -3.75 -18.76
C ILE A 206 -8.41 -4.79 -17.90
N ALA A 207 -8.65 -6.00 -18.44
CA ALA A 207 -9.31 -7.07 -17.69
C ALA A 207 -8.56 -7.44 -16.41
N LEU A 208 -7.22 -7.59 -16.49
CA LEU A 208 -6.36 -7.87 -15.34
C LEU A 208 -6.39 -6.73 -14.32
N SER A 209 -6.31 -5.48 -14.78
CA SER A 209 -6.33 -4.30 -13.91
C SER A 209 -7.68 -4.13 -13.20
N VAL A 210 -8.79 -4.35 -13.91
CA VAL A 210 -10.15 -4.36 -13.33
C VAL A 210 -10.32 -5.49 -12.32
N ALA A 211 -9.83 -6.69 -12.63
CA ALA A 211 -9.83 -7.80 -11.66
C ALA A 211 -9.03 -7.46 -10.40
N PHE A 212 -7.89 -6.79 -10.55
CA PHE A 212 -7.10 -6.35 -9.39
C PHE A 212 -7.79 -5.24 -8.59
N LEU A 213 -8.55 -4.36 -9.24
CA LEU A 213 -9.42 -3.40 -8.56
C LEU A 213 -10.45 -4.13 -7.68
N PHE A 214 -11.17 -5.12 -8.22
CA PHE A 214 -12.15 -5.90 -7.47
C PHE A 214 -11.50 -6.70 -6.33
N ALA A 215 -10.34 -7.33 -6.59
CA ALA A 215 -9.58 -7.98 -5.53
C ALA A 215 -9.22 -7.01 -4.40
N ALA A 216 -8.77 -5.81 -4.76
CA ALA A 216 -8.31 -4.80 -3.82
C ALA A 216 -9.46 -4.07 -3.11
N ALA A 217 -10.62 -3.91 -3.74
CA ALA A 217 -11.82 -3.44 -3.07
C ALA A 217 -12.38 -4.48 -2.09
N GLY A 218 -12.24 -5.76 -2.41
CA GLY A 218 -12.73 -6.89 -1.64
C GLY A 218 -11.62 -7.58 -0.83
N PRO A 219 -11.30 -8.87 -1.13
CA PRO A 219 -10.52 -9.72 -0.24
C PRO A 219 -9.11 -9.21 0.06
N VAL A 220 -8.47 -8.49 -0.86
CA VAL A 220 -7.12 -7.95 -0.64
C VAL A 220 -7.17 -6.69 0.24
N GLY A 221 -8.26 -5.91 0.15
CA GLY A 221 -8.42 -4.63 0.85
C GLY A 221 -9.09 -4.70 2.21
N ILE A 222 -9.48 -5.87 2.70
CA ILE A 222 -10.28 -6.02 3.94
C ILE A 222 -9.55 -5.61 5.22
N SER A 223 -8.26 -5.28 5.17
CA SER A 223 -7.50 -4.87 6.37
C SER A 223 -8.15 -3.72 7.14
N VAL A 224 -8.82 -2.80 6.43
CA VAL A 224 -9.54 -1.69 7.07
C VAL A 224 -10.77 -2.21 7.82
N LEU A 225 -11.53 -3.15 7.21
CA LEU A 225 -12.66 -3.79 7.89
C LEU A 225 -12.21 -4.59 9.11
N VAL A 226 -11.06 -5.30 9.00
CA VAL A 226 -10.46 -6.02 10.14
C VAL A 226 -10.11 -5.05 11.27
N GLY A 227 -9.54 -3.88 10.95
CA GLY A 227 -9.26 -2.83 11.92
C GLY A 227 -10.52 -2.30 12.60
N VAL A 228 -11.58 -2.02 11.82
CA VAL A 228 -12.87 -1.57 12.36
C VAL A 228 -13.52 -2.67 13.22
N ALA A 229 -13.54 -3.93 12.77
CA ALA A 229 -14.07 -5.04 13.56
C ALA A 229 -13.28 -5.24 14.88
N ALA A 230 -11.97 -5.11 14.85
CA ALA A 230 -11.14 -5.19 16.04
C ALA A 230 -11.47 -4.10 17.07
N ARG A 231 -11.71 -2.87 16.60
CA ARG A 231 -11.97 -1.70 17.44
C ARG A 231 -13.43 -1.60 17.89
N ASP A 232 -14.37 -1.80 16.98
CA ASP A 232 -15.78 -1.48 17.20
C ASP A 232 -16.60 -2.71 17.64
N VAL A 233 -16.15 -3.95 17.28
CA VAL A 233 -16.88 -5.18 17.61
C VAL A 233 -16.22 -5.94 18.75
N LEU A 234 -14.87 -6.06 18.70
CA LEU A 234 -14.11 -6.78 19.74
C LEU A 234 -13.55 -5.84 20.82
N GLU A 235 -13.77 -4.54 20.69
CA GLU A 235 -13.35 -3.50 21.66
C GLU A 235 -11.85 -3.56 22.03
N LEU A 236 -11.02 -4.00 21.07
CA LEU A 236 -9.58 -4.06 21.30
C LEU A 236 -9.00 -2.66 21.42
N SER A 237 -7.93 -2.51 22.22
CA SER A 237 -7.14 -1.27 22.25
C SER A 237 -6.54 -0.96 20.90
N GLY A 238 -6.14 0.29 20.66
CA GLY A 238 -5.44 0.69 19.44
C GLY A 238 -4.19 -0.13 19.20
N THR A 239 -3.37 -0.32 20.24
CA THR A 239 -2.14 -1.14 20.18
C THR A 239 -2.44 -2.60 19.85
N ALA A 240 -3.44 -3.22 20.46
CA ALA A 240 -3.82 -4.60 20.16
C ALA A 240 -4.29 -4.75 18.70
N THR A 241 -5.10 -3.81 18.20
CA THR A 241 -5.52 -3.75 16.80
C THR A 241 -4.32 -3.61 15.86
N GLY A 242 -3.37 -2.73 16.21
CA GLY A 242 -2.13 -2.56 15.45
C GLY A 242 -1.32 -3.86 15.36
N LEU A 243 -1.22 -4.63 16.44
CA LEU A 243 -0.54 -5.92 16.47
C LEU A 243 -1.25 -6.98 15.63
N VAL A 244 -2.59 -7.04 15.65
CA VAL A 244 -3.37 -7.92 14.78
C VAL A 244 -3.05 -7.62 13.31
N LEU A 245 -3.13 -6.36 12.91
CA LEU A 245 -2.85 -5.95 11.52
C LEU A 245 -1.40 -6.20 11.12
N PHE A 246 -0.45 -5.98 12.03
CA PHE A 246 0.96 -6.29 11.83
C PHE A 246 1.21 -7.79 11.57
N GLY A 247 0.53 -8.66 12.29
CA GLY A 247 0.61 -10.12 12.10
C GLY A 247 0.32 -10.53 10.65
N GLY A 248 -0.72 -9.95 10.05
CA GLY A 248 -1.04 -10.16 8.64
C GLY A 248 0.04 -9.63 7.69
N ALA A 249 0.56 -8.42 7.95
CA ALA A 249 1.65 -7.85 7.14
C ALA A 249 2.92 -8.71 7.22
N MET A 250 3.25 -9.27 8.38
CA MET A 250 4.40 -10.16 8.54
C MET A 250 4.20 -11.50 7.83
N SER A 251 2.98 -12.06 7.86
CA SER A 251 2.64 -13.23 7.06
C SER A 251 2.91 -13.00 5.56
N ALA A 252 2.44 -11.87 5.03
CA ALA A 252 2.66 -11.51 3.63
C ALA A 252 4.14 -11.32 3.30
N LEU A 253 4.91 -10.69 4.20
CA LEU A 253 6.36 -10.47 4.01
C LEU A 253 7.14 -11.79 3.98
N VAL A 254 6.86 -12.69 4.91
CA VAL A 254 7.56 -13.98 5.03
C VAL A 254 7.20 -14.91 3.88
N LEU A 255 5.94 -14.95 3.47
CA LEU A 255 5.46 -15.88 2.44
C LEU A 255 5.59 -15.35 1.01
N GLY A 256 5.83 -14.05 0.82
CA GLY A 256 6.01 -13.46 -0.52
C GLY A 256 7.04 -14.19 -1.40
N PRO A 257 8.28 -14.46 -0.92
CA PRO A 257 9.27 -15.22 -1.68
C PRO A 257 8.85 -16.66 -2.00
N THR A 258 8.12 -17.30 -1.07
CA THR A 258 7.59 -18.65 -1.25
C THR A 258 6.55 -18.71 -2.37
N TRP A 259 5.66 -17.70 -2.44
CA TRP A 259 4.69 -17.59 -3.52
C TRP A 259 5.35 -17.45 -4.89
N GLY A 260 6.48 -16.73 -4.99
CA GLY A 260 7.27 -16.68 -6.22
C GLY A 260 7.74 -18.06 -6.67
N GLN A 261 8.31 -18.86 -5.76
CA GLN A 261 8.75 -20.23 -6.06
C GLN A 261 7.60 -21.17 -6.44
N VAL A 262 6.47 -21.04 -5.75
CA VAL A 262 5.25 -21.82 -6.05
C VAL A 262 4.71 -21.45 -7.44
N LEU A 263 4.74 -20.17 -7.79
CA LEU A 263 4.33 -19.67 -9.09
C LEU A 263 5.24 -20.19 -10.21
N ASP A 264 6.56 -20.18 -10.01
CA ASP A 264 7.54 -20.72 -10.98
C ASP A 264 7.34 -22.22 -11.22
N ARG A 265 6.87 -22.97 -10.20
CA ARG A 265 6.68 -24.42 -10.28
C ARG A 265 5.33 -24.83 -10.89
N PHE A 266 4.25 -24.11 -10.56
CA PHE A 266 2.88 -24.55 -10.86
C PHE A 266 2.17 -23.64 -11.88
N GLY A 267 2.79 -22.55 -12.31
CA GLY A 267 2.24 -21.58 -13.26
C GLY A 267 1.29 -20.56 -12.61
N ALA A 268 1.14 -19.43 -13.31
CA ALA A 268 0.39 -18.28 -12.79
C ALA A 268 -1.12 -18.54 -12.66
N ARG A 269 -1.68 -19.35 -13.58
CA ARG A 269 -3.12 -19.68 -13.55
C ARG A 269 -3.48 -20.56 -12.36
N ALA A 270 -2.76 -21.66 -12.15
CA ALA A 270 -3.05 -22.62 -11.06
C ALA A 270 -2.89 -21.95 -9.70
N VAL A 271 -1.76 -21.26 -9.49
CA VAL A 271 -1.48 -20.54 -8.24
C VAL A 271 -2.47 -19.40 -8.05
N GLY A 272 -2.81 -18.67 -9.12
CA GLY A 272 -3.77 -17.57 -9.08
C GLY A 272 -5.18 -18.04 -8.70
N LEU A 273 -5.66 -19.12 -9.28
CA LEU A 273 -6.96 -19.71 -8.90
C LEU A 273 -6.97 -20.16 -7.45
N ALA A 274 -5.93 -20.88 -7.01
CA ALA A 274 -5.84 -21.36 -5.64
C ALA A 274 -5.81 -20.19 -4.63
N THR A 275 -4.94 -19.20 -4.85
CA THR A 275 -4.78 -18.08 -3.93
C THR A 275 -5.98 -17.12 -3.96
N ALA A 276 -6.58 -16.86 -5.13
CA ALA A 276 -7.77 -16.02 -5.22
C ALA A 276 -8.98 -16.69 -4.55
N THR A 277 -9.18 -18.00 -4.76
CA THR A 277 -10.24 -18.76 -4.07
C THR A 277 -10.00 -18.76 -2.57
N ALA A 278 -8.78 -19.06 -2.10
CA ALA A 278 -8.45 -19.02 -0.69
C ALA A 278 -8.63 -17.63 -0.08
N ALA A 279 -8.17 -16.57 -0.75
CA ALA A 279 -8.36 -15.20 -0.29
C ALA A 279 -9.85 -14.82 -0.20
N THR A 280 -10.67 -15.25 -1.17
CA THR A 280 -12.13 -15.05 -1.15
C THR A 280 -12.79 -15.76 0.03
N LEU A 281 -12.44 -17.03 0.27
CA LEU A 281 -12.98 -17.81 1.38
C LEU A 281 -12.56 -17.25 2.74
N PHE A 282 -11.26 -16.95 2.90
CA PHE A 282 -10.73 -16.45 4.17
C PHE A 282 -11.09 -14.99 4.44
N ALA A 283 -11.45 -14.19 3.43
CA ALA A 283 -11.83 -12.79 3.63
C ALA A 283 -13.11 -12.61 4.47
N GLY A 284 -14.03 -13.57 4.45
CA GLY A 284 -15.24 -13.55 5.26
C GLY A 284 -15.02 -13.95 6.72
N LEU A 285 -14.02 -14.77 7.00
CA LEU A 285 -13.79 -15.40 8.32
C LEU A 285 -13.49 -14.42 9.47
N PRO A 286 -12.81 -13.26 9.29
CA PRO A 286 -12.61 -12.31 10.38
C PRO A 286 -13.90 -11.88 11.07
N SER A 287 -15.04 -11.88 10.35
CA SER A 287 -16.36 -11.57 10.91
C SER A 287 -16.91 -12.61 11.90
N LEU A 288 -16.26 -13.76 12.01
CA LEU A 288 -16.63 -14.86 12.90
C LEU A 288 -15.73 -14.89 14.16
N ALA A 289 -14.74 -14.01 14.25
CA ALA A 289 -13.87 -13.92 15.41
C ALA A 289 -14.65 -13.40 16.62
N ASP A 290 -14.46 -14.05 17.76
CA ASP A 290 -15.08 -13.73 19.04
C ASP A 290 -14.11 -13.06 20.03
N ASN A 291 -12.83 -13.04 19.69
CA ASN A 291 -11.77 -12.38 20.47
C ASN A 291 -10.57 -12.00 19.59
N GLY A 292 -9.65 -11.21 20.16
CA GLY A 292 -8.48 -10.69 19.43
C GLY A 292 -7.52 -11.78 18.95
N TRP A 293 -7.39 -12.91 19.65
CA TRP A 293 -6.50 -14.00 19.23
C TRP A 293 -7.06 -14.75 18.03
N THR A 294 -8.36 -15.07 18.04
CA THR A 294 -9.02 -15.72 16.89
C THR A 294 -8.97 -14.80 15.67
N LEU A 295 -9.21 -13.49 15.86
CA LEU A 295 -9.07 -12.52 14.78
C LEU A 295 -7.64 -12.47 14.22
N ALA A 296 -6.62 -12.46 15.08
CA ALA A 296 -5.22 -12.44 14.66
C ALA A 296 -4.84 -13.68 13.83
N ILE A 297 -5.22 -14.87 14.30
CA ILE A 297 -4.94 -16.12 13.59
C ILE A 297 -5.62 -16.16 12.23
N ILE A 298 -6.91 -15.82 12.17
CA ILE A 298 -7.67 -15.78 10.91
C ILE A 298 -7.06 -14.76 9.96
N TRP A 299 -6.70 -13.58 10.46
CA TRP A 299 -6.10 -12.52 9.66
C TRP A 299 -4.72 -12.89 9.11
N ILE A 300 -3.88 -13.57 9.88
CA ILE A 300 -2.58 -14.09 9.44
C ILE A 300 -2.76 -15.08 8.29
N ILE A 301 -3.71 -16.01 8.40
CA ILE A 301 -4.01 -17.01 7.37
C ILE A 301 -4.58 -16.36 6.11
N ALA A 302 -5.54 -15.45 6.26
CA ALA A 302 -6.10 -14.70 5.14
C ALA A 302 -5.03 -13.89 4.39
N SER A 303 -4.15 -13.21 5.13
CA SER A 303 -3.05 -12.41 4.57
C SER A 303 -2.02 -13.25 3.82
N ALA A 304 -1.81 -14.51 4.22
CA ALA A 304 -0.99 -15.46 3.48
C ALA A 304 -1.54 -15.71 2.06
N ALA A 305 -2.84 -15.98 1.94
CA ALA A 305 -3.49 -16.18 0.65
C ALA A 305 -3.51 -14.88 -0.18
N ILE A 306 -3.82 -13.74 0.46
CA ILE A 306 -3.84 -12.40 -0.14
C ILE A 306 -2.48 -12.07 -0.76
N SER A 307 -1.37 -12.38 -0.08
CA SER A 307 -0.03 -12.13 -0.61
C SER A 307 0.25 -12.92 -1.89
N GLY A 308 -0.25 -14.15 -1.98
CA GLY A 308 -0.19 -14.95 -3.21
C GLY A 308 -0.94 -14.30 -4.37
N VAL A 309 -2.15 -13.78 -4.14
CA VAL A 309 -2.91 -13.04 -5.15
C VAL A 309 -2.10 -11.87 -5.69
N ILE A 310 -1.48 -11.08 -4.81
CA ILE A 310 -0.67 -9.92 -5.21
C ILE A 310 0.51 -10.34 -6.09
N VAL A 311 1.23 -11.41 -5.72
CA VAL A 311 2.37 -11.93 -6.48
C VAL A 311 1.94 -12.39 -7.87
N VAL A 312 0.82 -13.12 -7.96
CA VAL A 312 0.27 -13.58 -9.26
C VAL A 312 -0.10 -12.42 -10.17
N PHE A 313 -0.81 -11.39 -9.65
CA PHE A 313 -1.16 -10.21 -10.44
C PHE A 313 0.08 -9.49 -10.96
N GLN A 314 1.11 -9.33 -10.13
CA GLN A 314 2.37 -8.70 -10.55
C GLN A 314 3.08 -9.51 -11.65
N ALA A 315 3.10 -10.83 -11.53
CA ALA A 315 3.70 -11.70 -12.55
C ALA A 315 2.93 -11.66 -13.87
N LEU A 316 1.59 -11.78 -13.83
CA LEU A 316 0.74 -11.68 -15.00
C LEU A 316 0.87 -10.30 -15.68
N GLY A 317 0.84 -9.21 -14.91
CA GLY A 317 1.02 -7.86 -15.45
C GLY A 317 2.37 -7.66 -16.14
N ALA A 318 3.44 -8.18 -15.54
CA ALA A 318 4.78 -8.12 -16.13
C ALA A 318 4.93 -8.98 -17.40
N SER A 319 4.17 -10.08 -17.53
CA SER A 319 4.22 -10.98 -18.70
C SER A 319 3.42 -10.47 -19.89
N ILE A 320 2.36 -9.66 -19.68
CA ILE A 320 1.54 -9.10 -20.77
C ILE A 320 2.34 -8.10 -21.62
N MET A 321 3.28 -7.36 -21.03
CA MET A 321 4.09 -6.36 -21.73
C MET A 321 5.58 -6.47 -21.33
N PRO A 322 6.30 -7.47 -21.85
CA PRO A 322 7.71 -7.68 -21.51
C PRO A 322 8.61 -6.49 -21.85
N GLU A 323 8.28 -5.72 -22.90
CA GLU A 323 9.00 -4.53 -23.36
C GLU A 323 8.73 -3.29 -22.48
N ASN A 324 7.64 -3.26 -21.71
CA ASN A 324 7.28 -2.15 -20.82
C ASN A 324 6.71 -2.63 -19.48
N ARG A 325 7.45 -3.51 -18.80
CA ARG A 325 7.04 -4.10 -17.51
C ARG A 325 6.73 -3.04 -16.44
N GLY A 326 7.54 -1.99 -16.38
CA GLY A 326 7.36 -0.92 -15.43
C GLY A 326 6.04 -0.16 -15.63
N GLY A 327 5.71 0.18 -16.86
CA GLY A 327 4.45 0.83 -17.23
C GLY A 327 3.24 -0.07 -16.94
N ALA A 328 3.33 -1.36 -17.30
CA ALA A 328 2.28 -2.35 -17.03
C ALA A 328 1.99 -2.48 -15.54
N LEU A 329 3.03 -2.62 -14.71
CA LEU A 329 2.89 -2.72 -13.26
C LEU A 329 2.31 -1.44 -12.65
N SER A 330 2.78 -0.25 -13.07
CA SER A 330 2.26 1.03 -12.58
C SER A 330 0.79 1.22 -12.93
N PHE A 331 0.40 0.86 -14.17
CA PHE A 331 -0.99 0.92 -14.63
C PHE A 331 -1.88 0.03 -13.76
N MET A 332 -1.50 -1.22 -13.57
CA MET A 332 -2.26 -2.19 -12.79
C MET A 332 -2.30 -1.82 -11.29
N LEU A 333 -1.19 -1.33 -10.73
CA LEU A 333 -1.13 -0.86 -9.34
C LEU A 333 -2.04 0.35 -9.09
N SER A 334 -2.24 1.24 -10.08
CA SER A 334 -3.21 2.33 -9.94
C SER A 334 -4.62 1.80 -9.71
N PHE A 335 -5.05 0.80 -10.47
CA PHE A 335 -6.35 0.14 -10.26
C PHE A 335 -6.44 -0.54 -8.89
N ARG A 336 -5.38 -1.20 -8.44
CA ARG A 336 -5.32 -1.78 -7.10
C ARG A 336 -5.54 -0.71 -6.02
N PHE A 337 -4.86 0.43 -6.11
CA PHE A 337 -5.00 1.48 -5.09
C PHE A 337 -6.36 2.17 -5.15
N VAL A 338 -6.99 2.29 -6.33
CA VAL A 338 -8.39 2.69 -6.45
C VAL A 338 -9.29 1.68 -5.74
N GLY A 339 -9.09 0.38 -5.96
CA GLY A 339 -9.84 -0.67 -5.27
C GLY A 339 -9.72 -0.57 -3.74
N HIS A 340 -8.49 -0.41 -3.22
CA HIS A 340 -8.26 -0.20 -1.78
C HIS A 340 -8.96 1.05 -1.23
N ALA A 341 -9.08 2.12 -2.03
CA ALA A 341 -9.79 3.32 -1.65
C ALA A 341 -11.31 3.14 -1.63
N VAL A 342 -11.83 2.37 -2.60
CA VAL A 342 -13.26 2.14 -2.78
C VAL A 342 -13.81 1.14 -1.75
N GLY A 343 -13.04 0.13 -1.37
CA GLY A 343 -13.47 -0.91 -0.41
C GLY A 343 -14.07 -0.35 0.87
N PRO A 344 -13.38 0.50 1.65
CA PRO A 344 -13.93 1.11 2.86
C PRO A 344 -15.19 1.93 2.61
N ILE A 345 -15.27 2.67 1.49
CA ILE A 345 -16.46 3.46 1.13
C ILE A 345 -17.68 2.56 0.94
N LEU A 346 -17.50 1.38 0.34
CA LEU A 346 -18.59 0.44 0.08
C LEU A 346 -19.01 -0.35 1.32
N PHE A 347 -18.04 -0.80 2.14
CA PHE A 347 -18.31 -1.84 3.12
C PHE A 347 -18.36 -1.35 4.58
N ILE A 348 -17.74 -0.22 4.94
CA ILE A 348 -17.85 0.31 6.30
C ILE A 348 -19.31 0.70 6.64
N PRO A 349 -20.09 1.36 5.75
CA PRO A 349 -21.50 1.64 6.04
C PRO A 349 -22.34 0.40 6.32
N LEU A 350 -21.93 -0.76 5.81
CA LEU A 350 -22.67 -2.02 6.00
C LEU A 350 -22.38 -2.67 7.36
N ILE A 351 -21.31 -2.29 8.04
CA ILE A 351 -20.94 -2.83 9.36
C ILE A 351 -22.03 -2.53 10.37
N ASP A 352 -22.63 -1.34 10.32
CA ASP A 352 -23.71 -0.92 11.22
C ASP A 352 -24.97 -1.81 11.08
N TRP A 353 -25.17 -2.44 9.90
CA TRP A 353 -26.29 -3.35 9.65
C TRP A 353 -25.90 -4.80 9.94
N SER A 354 -24.72 -5.21 9.46
CA SER A 354 -24.23 -6.58 9.64
C SER A 354 -22.73 -6.65 9.38
N VAL A 355 -21.95 -6.86 10.42
CA VAL A 355 -20.50 -7.10 10.33
C VAL A 355 -20.23 -8.28 9.37
N ARG A 356 -20.94 -9.40 9.55
CA ARG A 356 -20.80 -10.58 8.67
C ARG A 356 -21.14 -10.22 7.22
N GLY A 357 -22.24 -9.49 7.01
CA GLY A 357 -22.67 -9.04 5.69
C GLY A 357 -21.59 -8.23 4.98
N ALA A 358 -20.99 -7.25 5.66
CA ALA A 358 -19.90 -6.43 5.11
C ALA A 358 -18.71 -7.27 4.65
N PHE A 359 -18.23 -8.20 5.50
CA PHE A 359 -17.11 -9.07 5.17
C PHE A 359 -17.42 -10.07 4.03
N PHE A 360 -18.59 -10.70 4.05
CA PHE A 360 -18.97 -11.64 2.98
C PHE A 360 -19.23 -10.93 1.65
N MET A 361 -19.79 -9.71 1.65
CA MET A 361 -19.92 -8.93 0.42
C MET A 361 -18.56 -8.50 -0.13
N ALA A 362 -17.64 -8.06 0.73
CA ALA A 362 -16.25 -7.77 0.34
C ALA A 362 -15.57 -9.02 -0.23
N ALA A 363 -15.72 -10.17 0.43
CA ALA A 363 -15.22 -11.46 -0.05
C ALA A 363 -15.79 -11.82 -1.41
N GLY A 364 -17.09 -11.58 -1.65
CA GLY A 364 -17.77 -11.86 -2.91
C GLY A 364 -17.15 -11.20 -4.14
N LEU A 365 -16.51 -10.03 -3.98
CA LEU A 365 -15.75 -9.41 -5.07
C LEU A 365 -14.55 -10.26 -5.53
N GLY A 366 -14.06 -11.15 -4.70
CA GLY A 366 -13.02 -12.11 -5.04
C GLY A 366 -13.45 -13.12 -6.11
N LEU A 367 -14.75 -13.38 -6.26
CA LEU A 367 -15.27 -14.25 -7.32
C LEU A 367 -14.97 -13.69 -8.71
N VAL A 368 -15.07 -12.36 -8.88
CA VAL A 368 -14.71 -11.68 -10.13
C VAL A 368 -13.22 -11.90 -10.42
N THR A 369 -12.39 -11.76 -9.39
CA THR A 369 -10.95 -11.98 -9.48
C THR A 369 -10.64 -13.41 -9.92
N THR A 370 -11.24 -14.38 -9.27
CA THR A 370 -11.06 -15.82 -9.58
C THR A 370 -11.52 -16.14 -11.01
N ALA A 371 -12.68 -15.62 -11.42
CA ALA A 371 -13.20 -15.81 -12.78
C ALA A 371 -12.27 -15.25 -13.85
N VAL A 372 -11.77 -14.01 -13.66
CA VAL A 372 -10.86 -13.38 -14.64
C VAL A 372 -9.53 -14.13 -14.70
N ILE A 373 -8.93 -14.51 -13.57
CA ILE A 373 -7.68 -15.29 -13.56
C ILE A 373 -7.89 -16.62 -14.30
N GLY A 374 -9.04 -17.26 -14.18
CA GLY A 374 -9.39 -18.49 -14.89
C GLY A 374 -9.36 -18.37 -16.43
N THR A 375 -9.51 -17.16 -16.97
CA THR A 375 -9.44 -16.91 -18.44
C THR A 375 -8.01 -16.80 -18.96
N PHE A 376 -7.03 -16.54 -18.09
CA PHE A 376 -5.63 -16.50 -18.50
C PHE A 376 -5.10 -17.92 -18.68
N ARG A 377 -4.37 -18.15 -19.78
CA ARG A 377 -3.64 -19.39 -20.03
C ARG A 377 -2.20 -19.17 -19.62
N ASP A 378 -1.59 -20.19 -19.03
CA ASP A 378 -0.14 -20.20 -18.82
C ASP A 378 0.52 -20.21 -20.21
N ALA A 379 1.52 -19.35 -20.40
CA ALA A 379 2.26 -19.20 -21.67
C ALA A 379 3.28 -20.32 -21.84
#